data_e3690d3dd633930d69913b652e5ecdc0
#
_entry.id   e3690d3dd633930d69913b652e5ecdc0
#
_cell.length_a   1.000
_cell.length_b   1.000
_cell.length_c   1.000
_cell.angle_alpha   90.00
_cell.angle_beta   90.00
_cell.angle_gamma   90.00
#
_symmetry.space_group_name_H-M   'P 1'
#
loop_
_entity.id
_entity.type
_entity.pdbx_description
1 polymer ?
#
loop_
_entity_poly.entity_id
_entity_poly.type
_entity_poly.pdbx_seq_one_letter_code
_entity_poly.pdbx_strand_id
1 'polypeptide(L)'
;GGQQQRAAIARTLAMQPKVILFDEPTSALDPEMVQEVLNVIRALAEEGRTMLLVTHEMGFARQVSSEVVFLHQGLVEEQGSPQQVFENPLSARCKQFMSSNR
;
A
#
# COMPACT_ATOMS: atom_id res chain seq x y z
N GLY A 1 1.07 15.55 -10.55
CA GLY A 1 1.28 15.77 -9.13
C GLY A 1 0.17 15.21 -8.28
N GLY A 2 0.18 15.57 -7.02
CA GLY A 2 -0.77 15.07 -6.05
C GLY A 2 -2.23 15.41 -6.37
N GLN A 3 -2.49 16.59 -6.94
CA GLN A 3 -3.83 16.97 -7.34
C GLN A 3 -4.36 16.10 -8.46
N GLN A 4 -3.51 15.76 -9.43
CA GLN A 4 -3.89 14.83 -10.50
C GLN A 4 -4.19 13.45 -9.96
N GLN A 5 -3.42 12.99 -9.00
CA GLN A 5 -3.62 11.69 -8.37
C GLN A 5 -4.94 11.67 -7.60
N ARG A 6 -5.24 12.72 -6.83
CA ARG A 6 -6.52 12.82 -6.12
C ARG A 6 -7.71 12.88 -7.08
N ALA A 7 -7.57 13.60 -8.20
CA ALA A 7 -8.61 13.64 -9.21
C ALA A 7 -8.85 12.27 -9.84
N ALA A 8 -7.77 11.53 -10.10
CA ALA A 8 -7.88 10.17 -10.63
C ALA A 8 -8.61 9.26 -9.65
N ILE A 9 -8.31 9.36 -8.36
CA ILE A 9 -8.99 8.59 -7.32
C ILE A 9 -10.47 8.94 -7.29
N ALA A 10 -10.81 10.24 -7.33
CA ALA A 10 -12.20 10.69 -7.31
C ALA A 10 -12.99 10.14 -8.51
N ARG A 11 -12.37 10.14 -9.70
CA ARG A 11 -13.01 9.58 -10.89
C ARG A 11 -13.27 8.08 -10.74
N THR A 12 -12.30 7.35 -10.17
CA THR A 12 -12.46 5.92 -9.92
C THR A 12 -13.59 5.68 -8.95
N LEU A 13 -13.68 6.44 -7.87
CA LEU A 13 -14.75 6.29 -6.88
C LEU A 13 -16.12 6.58 -7.46
N ALA A 14 -16.22 7.52 -8.41
CA ALA A 14 -17.49 7.85 -9.06
C ALA A 14 -18.06 6.65 -9.83
N MET A 15 -17.22 5.71 -10.23
CA MET A 15 -17.64 4.47 -10.90
C MET A 15 -18.16 3.41 -9.93
N GLN A 16 -18.08 3.65 -8.63
CA GLN A 16 -18.50 2.73 -7.56
C GLN A 16 -17.89 1.33 -7.71
N PRO A 17 -16.55 1.24 -7.77
CA PRO A 17 -15.89 -0.05 -7.97
C PRO A 17 -16.00 -0.93 -6.74
N LYS A 18 -15.98 -2.26 -6.95
CA LYS A 18 -15.94 -3.21 -5.84
C LYS A 18 -14.54 -3.37 -5.27
N VAL A 19 -13.51 -3.19 -6.12
CA VAL A 19 -12.11 -3.29 -5.73
C VAL A 19 -11.36 -2.12 -6.36
N ILE A 20 -10.50 -1.47 -5.60
CA ILE A 20 -9.66 -0.38 -6.10
C ILE A 20 -8.21 -0.84 -6.07
N LEU A 21 -7.50 -0.66 -7.19
CA LEU A 21 -6.07 -0.96 -7.27
C LEU A 21 -5.27 0.35 -7.23
N PHE A 22 -4.33 0.42 -6.29
CA PHE A 22 -3.34 1.50 -6.21
C PHE A 22 -1.97 0.90 -6.51
N ASP A 23 -1.39 1.28 -7.63
CA ASP A 23 -0.08 0.77 -8.07
C ASP A 23 0.96 1.87 -7.88
N GLU A 24 1.71 1.80 -6.80
CA GLU A 24 2.73 2.76 -6.41
C GLU A 24 2.24 4.21 -6.55
N PRO A 25 1.15 4.57 -5.84
CA PRO A 25 0.46 5.85 -6.06
C PRO A 25 1.30 7.09 -5.70
N THR A 26 2.39 6.92 -4.96
CA THR A 26 3.22 8.04 -4.51
C THR A 26 4.61 8.06 -5.13
N SER A 27 4.93 7.12 -6.03
CA SER A 27 6.31 6.95 -6.52
C SER A 27 6.86 8.14 -7.30
N ALA A 28 5.99 8.92 -7.95
CA ALA A 28 6.42 10.05 -8.78
C ALA A 28 6.11 11.41 -8.14
N LEU A 29 5.77 11.42 -6.85
CA LEU A 29 5.36 12.64 -6.15
C LEU A 29 6.46 13.16 -5.25
N ASP A 30 6.47 14.49 -5.03
CA ASP A 30 7.35 15.06 -4.02
C ASP A 30 6.79 14.80 -2.61
N PRO A 31 7.63 14.94 -1.56
CA PRO A 31 7.24 14.54 -0.19
C PRO A 31 5.95 15.21 0.33
N GLU A 32 5.69 16.45 -0.05
CA GLU A 32 4.49 17.14 0.41
C GLU A 32 3.23 16.52 -0.17
N MET A 33 3.28 16.14 -1.45
CA MET A 33 2.15 15.52 -2.13
C MET A 33 1.93 14.07 -1.71
N VAL A 34 3.01 13.37 -1.35
CA VAL A 34 2.93 11.98 -0.87
C VAL A 34 1.95 11.89 0.29
N GLN A 35 2.10 12.75 1.30
CA GLN A 35 1.26 12.67 2.50
C GLN A 35 -0.22 12.91 2.18
N GLU A 36 -0.51 13.84 1.27
CA GLU A 36 -1.89 14.11 0.88
C GLU A 36 -2.55 12.89 0.24
N VAL A 37 -1.84 12.21 -0.66
CA VAL A 37 -2.36 11.01 -1.33
C VAL A 37 -2.54 9.87 -0.33
N LEU A 38 -1.57 9.67 0.56
CA LEU A 38 -1.68 8.63 1.59
C LEU A 38 -2.86 8.87 2.52
N ASN A 39 -3.14 10.12 2.86
CA ASN A 39 -4.29 10.45 3.70
C ASN A 39 -5.61 10.08 3.01
N VAL A 40 -5.72 10.30 1.71
CA VAL A 40 -6.90 9.89 0.95
C VAL A 40 -7.08 8.38 0.99
N ILE A 41 -6.00 7.63 0.74
CA ILE A 41 -6.05 6.17 0.76
C ILE A 41 -6.41 5.65 2.15
N ARG A 42 -5.85 6.26 3.20
CA ARG A 42 -6.18 5.88 4.58
C ARG A 42 -7.66 6.08 4.88
N ALA A 43 -8.22 7.20 4.45
CA ALA A 43 -9.64 7.46 4.65
C ALA A 43 -10.51 6.42 3.95
N LEU A 44 -10.13 6.00 2.75
CA LEU A 44 -10.86 4.95 2.03
C LEU A 44 -10.77 3.61 2.75
N ALA A 45 -9.60 3.30 3.32
CA ALA A 45 -9.43 2.07 4.10
C ALA A 45 -10.33 2.08 5.35
N GLU A 46 -10.43 3.23 6.01
CA GLU A 46 -11.29 3.37 7.19
C GLU A 46 -12.77 3.23 6.85
N GLU A 47 -13.17 3.54 5.62
CA GLU A 47 -14.53 3.32 5.14
C GLU A 47 -14.82 1.84 4.88
N GLY A 48 -13.82 0.98 4.94
CA GLY A 48 -13.99 -0.46 4.72
C GLY A 48 -13.97 -0.88 3.26
N ARG A 49 -13.43 -0.04 2.38
CA ARG A 49 -13.36 -0.37 0.96
C ARG A 49 -12.32 -1.45 0.69
N THR A 50 -12.63 -2.33 -0.27
CA THR A 50 -11.70 -3.38 -0.68
C THR A 50 -10.67 -2.79 -1.64
N MET A 51 -9.40 -2.86 -1.24
CA MET A 51 -8.32 -2.24 -2.00
C MET A 51 -7.11 -3.14 -2.06
N LEU A 52 -6.39 -3.07 -3.18
CA LEU A 52 -5.08 -3.68 -3.34
C LEU A 52 -4.06 -2.56 -3.52
N LEU A 53 -3.09 -2.50 -2.63
CA LEU A 53 -2.08 -1.43 -2.63
C LEU A 53 -0.70 -2.03 -2.89
N VAL A 54 -0.07 -1.60 -3.98
CA VAL A 54 1.33 -1.92 -4.29
C VAL A 54 2.16 -0.70 -3.94
N THR A 55 3.09 -0.83 -2.99
CA THR A 55 3.81 0.33 -2.47
C THR A 55 5.16 -0.04 -1.88
N HIS A 56 6.08 0.93 -1.89
CA HIS A 56 7.33 0.87 -1.13
C HIS A 56 7.24 1.68 0.16
N GLU A 57 6.10 2.30 0.45
CA GLU A 57 5.86 3.04 1.68
C GLU A 57 5.52 2.06 2.81
N MET A 58 6.55 1.49 3.41
CA MET A 58 6.37 0.38 4.36
C MET A 58 5.64 0.79 5.63
N GLY A 59 5.93 1.97 6.17
CA GLY A 59 5.22 2.45 7.35
C GLY A 59 3.73 2.62 7.11
N PHE A 60 3.37 3.13 5.95
CA PHE A 60 1.98 3.30 5.57
C PHE A 60 1.29 1.95 5.35
N ALA A 61 1.93 1.04 4.61
CA ALA A 61 1.38 -0.29 4.38
C ALA A 61 1.10 -1.01 5.71
N ARG A 62 2.01 -0.89 6.67
CA ARG A 62 1.85 -1.49 7.99
C ARG A 62 0.62 -0.95 8.73
N GLN A 63 0.35 0.36 8.60
CA GLN A 63 -0.74 1.01 9.31
C GLN A 63 -2.10 0.71 8.72
N VAL A 64 -2.22 0.60 7.39
CA VAL A 64 -3.53 0.55 6.75
C VAL A 64 -3.95 -0.83 6.27
N SER A 65 -3.02 -1.76 6.08
CA SER A 65 -3.37 -3.05 5.50
C SER A 65 -3.91 -4.02 6.54
N SER A 66 -4.84 -4.87 6.10
CA SER A 66 -5.34 -5.99 6.89
C SER A 66 -4.59 -7.28 6.54
N GLU A 67 -4.00 -7.36 5.35
CA GLU A 67 -3.19 -8.47 4.92
C GLU A 67 -2.05 -7.96 4.06
N VAL A 68 -0.87 -8.56 4.19
CA VAL A 68 0.33 -8.17 3.47
C VAL A 68 0.84 -9.36 2.68
N VAL A 69 1.20 -9.10 1.41
CA VAL A 69 1.78 -10.11 0.53
C VAL A 69 3.16 -9.62 0.11
N PHE A 70 4.18 -10.40 0.38
CA PHE A 70 5.54 -10.11 -0.04
C PHE A 70 5.86 -10.93 -1.29
N LEU A 71 6.18 -10.23 -2.38
CA LEU A 71 6.47 -10.85 -3.66
C LEU A 71 7.97 -10.91 -3.91
N HIS A 72 8.43 -12.00 -4.49
CA HIS A 72 9.81 -12.15 -4.93
C HIS A 72 9.84 -12.95 -6.22
N GLN A 73 10.47 -12.39 -7.25
CA GLN A 73 10.61 -13.03 -8.57
C GLN A 73 9.27 -13.52 -9.13
N GLY A 74 8.23 -12.68 -8.98
CA GLY A 74 6.91 -12.99 -9.53
C GLY A 74 6.10 -14.00 -8.74
N LEU A 75 6.59 -14.43 -7.57
CA LEU A 75 5.91 -15.41 -6.74
C LEU A 75 5.60 -14.81 -5.37
N VAL A 76 4.57 -15.36 -4.72
CA VAL A 76 4.27 -15.02 -3.33
C VAL A 76 5.29 -15.72 -2.46
N GLU A 77 6.15 -14.93 -1.83
CA GLU A 77 7.18 -15.44 -0.93
C GLU A 77 6.65 -15.60 0.49
N GLU A 78 5.83 -14.65 0.93
CA GLU A 78 5.24 -14.69 2.26
C GLU A 78 3.94 -13.89 2.26
N GLN A 79 2.97 -14.32 3.07
CA GLN A 79 1.67 -13.68 3.16
C GLN A 79 1.14 -13.83 4.58
N GLY A 80 0.53 -12.80 5.11
CA GLY A 80 -0.03 -12.85 6.45
C GLY A 80 -0.44 -11.48 6.97
N SER A 81 -0.66 -11.40 8.28
CA SER A 81 -1.00 -10.14 8.93
C SER A 81 0.16 -9.15 8.82
N PRO A 82 -0.11 -7.84 8.91
CA PRO A 82 0.96 -6.85 8.94
C PRO A 82 1.97 -7.12 10.04
N GLN A 83 1.51 -7.54 11.22
CA GLN A 83 2.41 -7.82 12.33
C GLN A 83 3.36 -8.97 12.00
N GLN A 84 2.85 -10.05 11.40
CA GLN A 84 3.70 -11.17 11.03
C GLN A 84 4.70 -10.79 9.96
N VAL A 85 4.25 -10.20 8.87
CA VAL A 85 5.11 -9.95 7.70
C VAL A 85 6.15 -8.87 8.00
N PHE A 86 5.77 -7.82 8.72
CA PHE A 86 6.70 -6.71 9.02
C PHE A 86 7.57 -6.96 10.24
N GLU A 87 7.06 -7.60 11.27
CA GLU A 87 7.78 -7.76 12.54
C GLU A 87 8.38 -9.15 12.75
N ASN A 88 7.71 -10.19 12.26
CA ASN A 88 8.13 -11.58 12.48
C ASN A 88 8.08 -12.39 11.18
N PRO A 89 8.74 -11.92 10.11
CA PRO A 89 8.68 -12.65 8.84
C PRO A 89 9.33 -14.03 8.97
N LEU A 90 8.77 -15.01 8.27
CA LEU A 90 9.29 -16.38 8.26
C LEU A 90 10.35 -16.57 7.17
N SER A 91 10.16 -15.91 6.02
CA SER A 91 11.07 -16.03 4.89
C SER A 91 12.36 -15.24 5.16
N ALA A 92 13.52 -15.84 4.83
CA ALA A 92 14.79 -15.15 4.95
C ALA A 92 14.86 -13.92 4.05
N ARG A 93 14.28 -13.99 2.85
CA ARG A 93 14.24 -12.85 1.93
C ARG A 93 13.35 -11.72 2.46
N CYS A 94 12.23 -12.09 3.05
CA CYS A 94 11.34 -11.12 3.67
C CYS A 94 12.01 -10.45 4.86
N LYS A 95 12.72 -11.20 5.70
CA LYS A 95 13.48 -10.64 6.82
C LYS A 95 14.50 -9.61 6.33
N GLN A 96 15.23 -9.95 5.28
CA GLN A 96 16.25 -9.07 4.71
C GLN A 96 15.62 -7.80 4.15
N PHE A 97 14.53 -7.95 3.41
CA PHE A 97 13.83 -6.82 2.81
C PHE A 97 13.30 -5.86 3.89
N MET A 98 12.66 -6.40 4.92
CA MET A 98 12.11 -5.58 6.00
C MET A 98 13.19 -4.89 6.81
N SER A 99 14.33 -5.53 7.02
CA SER A 99 15.47 -4.91 7.71
C SER A 99 16.04 -3.74 6.93
N SER A 100 16.07 -3.84 5.61
CA SER A 100 16.63 -2.79 4.74
C SER A 100 15.68 -1.62 4.54
N ASN A 101 14.39 -1.80 4.79
CA ASN A 101 13.35 -0.82 4.49
C ASN A 101 12.61 -0.30 5.73
N ARG A 102 13.26 -0.39 6.87
CA ARG A 102 12.73 0.17 8.11
C ARG A 102 13.07 1.64 8.25
#